data_e4f5cb4caf5fe54bc939ba613a179bca
#
_entry.id   e4f5cb4caf5fe54bc939ba613a179bca
#
_cell.length_a   1.000
_cell.length_b   1.000
_cell.length_c   1.000
_cell.angle_alpha   90.00
_cell.angle_beta   90.00
_cell.angle_gamma   90.00
#
_symmetry.space_group_name_H-M   'P 1'
#
loop_
_entity.id
_entity.type
_entity.pdbx_description
1 polymer ?
#
loop_
_entity_poly.entity_id
_entity_poly.type
_entity_poly.pdbx_seq_one_letter_code
_entity_poly.pdbx_strand_id
1 'polypeptide(L)'
;MIFLIGGKGLVGSGFRRYFENHKVKFKIITRKNKKKFFGKKCNVIIDCNGNGSKRKANINPGFDFEASVKSVVENLNNIKFNKYIYISTIYTYKNLTNKNATSENNQKSSEVISPYGLNKRIAELYVKKLAPNYLIFRLPFVIGPGLKRNSVYDLTHRKKTFYTFNSKINWIHTDTIAKNAISILKKKIKNQTFNLVSRDSITIDKVIKLCNLRKKDIVSTSRTFEKTIINSNKIGKYINLSNSTDEVKKYISEHKSNRNI
;
A
#
# COMPACT_ATOMS: atom_id res chain seq x y z
N MET A 1 -6.71 -22.10 -4.00
CA MET A 1 -6.51 -21.62 -2.60
C MET A 1 -5.55 -20.44 -2.63
N ILE A 2 -5.88 -19.34 -1.93
CA ILE A 2 -5.03 -18.16 -1.75
C ILE A 2 -4.48 -18.17 -0.32
N PHE A 3 -3.20 -17.86 -0.15
CA PHE A 3 -2.60 -17.56 1.14
C PHE A 3 -2.42 -16.04 1.27
N LEU A 4 -3.11 -15.44 2.24
CA LEU A 4 -3.05 -14.00 2.53
C LEU A 4 -2.14 -13.77 3.74
N ILE A 5 -0.93 -13.30 3.49
CA ILE A 5 0.04 -12.97 4.54
C ILE A 5 -0.22 -11.52 4.98
N GLY A 6 -0.30 -11.31 6.29
CA GLY A 6 -0.61 -9.98 6.84
C GLY A 6 -2.08 -9.56 6.71
N GLY A 7 -3.01 -10.52 6.55
CA GLY A 7 -4.45 -10.27 6.37
C GLY A 7 -5.15 -9.51 7.51
N LYS A 8 -4.50 -9.35 8.68
CA LYS A 8 -4.98 -8.52 9.80
C LYS A 8 -4.46 -7.08 9.77
N GLY A 9 -3.52 -6.75 8.86
CA GLY A 9 -2.99 -5.40 8.67
C GLY A 9 -3.94 -4.52 7.83
N LEU A 10 -3.63 -3.21 7.71
CA LEU A 10 -4.47 -2.24 6.99
C LEU A 10 -4.75 -2.70 5.55
N VAL A 11 -3.72 -2.96 4.75
CA VAL A 11 -3.90 -3.40 3.35
C VAL A 11 -4.49 -4.80 3.27
N GLY A 12 -3.98 -5.74 4.07
CA GLY A 12 -4.46 -7.12 4.07
C GLY A 12 -5.93 -7.25 4.46
N SER A 13 -6.45 -6.36 5.32
CA SER A 13 -7.88 -6.36 5.68
C SER A 13 -8.78 -6.01 4.50
N GLY A 14 -8.32 -5.17 3.55
CA GLY A 14 -9.04 -4.92 2.30
C GLY A 14 -9.17 -6.17 1.43
N PHE A 15 -8.07 -6.93 1.28
CA PHE A 15 -8.13 -8.23 0.60
C PHE A 15 -9.03 -9.22 1.32
N ARG A 16 -8.97 -9.27 2.66
CA ARG A 16 -9.84 -10.14 3.46
C ARG A 16 -11.32 -9.83 3.18
N ARG A 17 -11.76 -8.57 3.32
CA ARG A 17 -13.14 -8.16 3.01
C ARG A 17 -13.54 -8.51 1.58
N TYR A 18 -12.65 -8.25 0.62
CA TYR A 18 -12.91 -8.61 -0.77
C TYR A 18 -13.17 -10.11 -0.93
N PHE A 19 -12.35 -10.97 -0.31
CA PHE A 19 -12.51 -12.43 -0.43
C PHE A 19 -13.75 -12.95 0.29
N GLU A 20 -14.07 -12.41 1.47
CA GLU A 20 -15.29 -12.74 2.22
C GLU A 20 -16.53 -12.40 1.38
N ASN A 21 -16.61 -11.17 0.84
CA ASN A 21 -17.74 -10.69 0.03
C ASN A 21 -17.91 -11.46 -1.29
N HIS A 22 -16.83 -11.97 -1.87
CA HIS A 22 -16.86 -12.71 -3.14
C HIS A 22 -16.74 -14.23 -2.96
N LYS A 23 -16.86 -14.75 -1.74
CA LYS A 23 -16.78 -16.18 -1.39
C LYS A 23 -15.51 -16.88 -1.93
N VAL A 24 -14.38 -16.16 -1.97
CA VAL A 24 -13.10 -16.68 -2.43
C VAL A 24 -12.45 -17.49 -1.31
N LYS A 25 -12.03 -18.74 -1.57
CA LYS A 25 -11.33 -19.57 -0.58
C LYS A 25 -9.91 -19.06 -0.31
N PHE A 26 -9.62 -18.66 0.93
CA PHE A 26 -8.30 -18.18 1.35
C PHE A 26 -7.94 -18.62 2.78
N LYS A 27 -6.66 -18.52 3.14
CA LYS A 27 -6.17 -18.71 4.51
C LYS A 27 -5.31 -17.52 4.92
N ILE A 28 -5.52 -17.01 6.13
CA ILE A 28 -4.72 -15.92 6.68
C ILE A 28 -3.48 -16.48 7.34
N ILE A 29 -2.32 -15.99 6.89
CA ILE A 29 -1.02 -16.29 7.50
C ILE A 29 -0.57 -15.09 8.33
N THR A 30 -0.25 -15.34 9.59
CA THR A 30 0.24 -14.38 10.58
C THR A 30 1.61 -14.83 11.09
N ARG A 31 2.33 -13.96 11.79
CA ARG A 31 3.59 -14.34 12.47
C ARG A 31 3.42 -15.54 13.40
N LYS A 32 2.28 -15.65 14.09
CA LYS A 32 2.02 -16.75 15.04
C LYS A 32 1.81 -18.11 14.38
N ASN A 33 1.23 -18.16 13.18
CA ASN A 33 0.90 -19.42 12.51
C ASN A 33 1.75 -19.71 11.27
N LYS A 34 2.68 -18.84 10.89
CA LYS A 34 3.48 -18.89 9.65
C LYS A 34 4.17 -20.26 9.47
N LYS A 35 4.83 -20.77 10.50
CA LYS A 35 5.54 -22.04 10.44
C LYS A 35 4.63 -23.24 10.07
N LYS A 36 3.33 -23.19 10.40
CA LYS A 36 2.34 -24.22 10.01
C LYS A 36 2.08 -24.29 8.51
N PHE A 37 2.52 -23.29 7.75
CA PHE A 37 2.36 -23.21 6.29
C PHE A 37 3.64 -23.54 5.51
N PHE A 38 4.76 -23.71 6.19
CA PHE A 38 6.01 -24.14 5.56
C PHE A 38 5.83 -25.53 4.93
N GLY A 39 6.35 -25.71 3.74
CA GLY A 39 6.15 -26.91 2.90
C GLY A 39 4.79 -27.00 2.21
N LYS A 40 3.77 -26.24 2.63
CA LYS A 40 2.42 -26.31 2.03
C LYS A 40 2.37 -25.58 0.69
N LYS A 41 1.43 -26.02 -0.17
CA LYS A 41 1.21 -25.48 -1.51
C LYS A 41 -0.07 -24.65 -1.59
N CYS A 42 0.00 -23.52 -2.33
CA CYS A 42 -1.15 -22.71 -2.71
C CYS A 42 -1.04 -22.26 -4.18
N ASN A 43 -2.14 -21.73 -4.73
CA ASN A 43 -2.10 -21.15 -6.08
C ASN A 43 -1.47 -19.76 -6.08
N VAL A 44 -1.85 -18.93 -5.09
CA VAL A 44 -1.42 -17.53 -5.01
C VAL A 44 -1.07 -17.19 -3.57
N ILE A 45 0.09 -16.56 -3.38
CA ILE A 45 0.40 -15.81 -2.17
C ILE A 45 0.10 -14.34 -2.44
N ILE A 46 -0.61 -13.69 -1.51
CA ILE A 46 -0.70 -12.23 -1.43
C ILE A 46 0.00 -11.81 -0.16
N ASP A 47 1.17 -11.21 -0.32
CA ASP A 47 2.01 -10.77 0.80
C ASP A 47 1.84 -9.28 1.07
N CYS A 48 1.01 -8.98 2.07
CA CYS A 48 0.78 -7.65 2.63
C CYS A 48 1.59 -7.44 3.92
N ASN A 49 2.55 -8.33 4.22
CA ASN A 49 3.36 -8.24 5.43
C ASN A 49 4.46 -7.18 5.28
N GLY A 50 5.04 -6.83 6.43
CA GLY A 50 6.11 -5.87 6.53
C GLY A 50 5.75 -4.73 7.47
N ASN A 51 6.70 -3.82 7.65
CA ASN A 51 6.44 -2.57 8.34
C ASN A 51 5.74 -1.59 7.38
N GLY A 52 4.65 -0.98 7.83
CA GLY A 52 3.92 0.06 7.08
C GLY A 52 4.28 1.49 7.53
N SER A 53 5.32 1.67 8.35
CA SER A 53 5.66 2.96 8.97
C SER A 53 7.07 3.41 8.62
N LYS A 54 7.18 4.42 7.74
CA LYS A 54 8.45 5.10 7.43
C LYS A 54 9.15 5.60 8.71
N ARG A 55 8.40 6.16 9.65
CA ARG A 55 8.96 6.63 10.93
C ARG A 55 9.60 5.49 11.73
N LYS A 56 8.94 4.33 11.83
CA LYS A 56 9.51 3.18 12.54
C LYS A 56 10.77 2.65 11.86
N ALA A 57 10.80 2.61 10.54
CA ALA A 57 11.96 2.20 9.78
C ALA A 57 13.16 3.12 9.99
N ASN A 58 12.92 4.44 10.08
CA ASN A 58 13.99 5.42 10.34
C ASN A 58 14.55 5.31 11.76
N ILE A 59 13.70 5.00 12.76
CA ILE A 59 14.11 4.85 14.16
C ILE A 59 14.81 3.50 14.39
N ASN A 60 14.32 2.44 13.77
CA ASN A 60 14.86 1.09 13.92
C ASN A 60 14.91 0.38 12.55
N PRO A 61 15.98 0.62 11.76
CA PRO A 61 16.15 0.00 10.45
C PRO A 61 16.29 -1.52 10.50
N GLY A 62 16.88 -2.07 11.56
CA GLY A 62 17.01 -3.51 11.75
C GLY A 62 15.66 -4.20 11.91
N PHE A 63 14.77 -3.64 12.72
CA PHE A 63 13.40 -4.13 12.82
C PHE A 63 12.68 -4.08 11.46
N ASP A 64 12.87 -3.01 10.69
CA ASP A 64 12.25 -2.88 9.39
C ASP A 64 12.79 -3.92 8.40
N PHE A 65 14.10 -4.19 8.42
CA PHE A 65 14.72 -5.24 7.62
C PHE A 65 14.12 -6.63 7.94
N GLU A 66 14.06 -6.99 9.23
CA GLU A 66 13.46 -8.26 9.67
C GLU A 66 12.00 -8.39 9.21
N ALA A 67 11.22 -7.34 9.37
CA ALA A 67 9.79 -7.34 9.05
C ALA A 67 9.52 -7.30 7.54
N SER A 68 10.33 -6.60 6.76
CA SER A 68 10.05 -6.28 5.35
C SER A 68 10.89 -7.09 4.37
N VAL A 69 12.10 -7.50 4.71
CA VAL A 69 13.00 -8.27 3.83
C VAL A 69 13.06 -9.73 4.24
N LYS A 70 13.57 -10.02 5.44
CA LYS A 70 13.76 -11.39 5.91
C LYS A 70 12.46 -12.19 5.88
N SER A 71 11.35 -11.59 6.32
CA SER A 71 10.06 -12.26 6.32
C SER A 71 9.56 -12.62 4.91
N VAL A 72 9.87 -11.80 3.89
CA VAL A 72 9.53 -12.07 2.48
C VAL A 72 10.38 -13.22 1.95
N VAL A 73 11.69 -13.20 2.21
CA VAL A 73 12.61 -14.28 1.80
C VAL A 73 12.21 -15.62 2.43
N GLU A 74 11.84 -15.62 3.71
CA GLU A 74 11.33 -16.83 4.37
C GLU A 74 10.05 -17.36 3.71
N ASN A 75 9.11 -16.48 3.32
CA ASN A 75 7.88 -16.89 2.64
C ASN A 75 8.18 -17.49 1.27
N LEU A 76 9.08 -16.87 0.50
CA LEU A 76 9.49 -17.32 -0.83
C LEU A 76 10.14 -18.70 -0.80
N ASN A 77 10.96 -18.96 0.21
CA ASN A 77 11.71 -20.22 0.33
C ASN A 77 10.90 -21.37 0.93
N ASN A 78 9.97 -21.07 1.84
CA ASN A 78 9.35 -22.13 2.64
C ASN A 78 7.89 -22.44 2.25
N ILE A 79 7.25 -21.64 1.39
CA ILE A 79 5.87 -21.90 0.93
C ILE A 79 5.90 -22.18 -0.57
N LYS A 80 5.24 -23.27 -1.00
CA LYS A 80 5.13 -23.61 -2.44
C LYS A 80 3.95 -22.85 -3.05
N PHE A 81 4.17 -22.14 -4.17
CA PHE A 81 3.15 -21.32 -4.82
C PHE A 81 3.31 -21.27 -6.34
N ASN A 82 2.24 -20.96 -7.05
CA ASN A 82 2.28 -20.73 -8.51
C ASN A 82 2.49 -19.25 -8.85
N LYS A 83 2.01 -18.32 -8.00
CA LYS A 83 2.17 -16.87 -8.19
C LYS A 83 2.35 -16.16 -6.85
N TYR A 84 3.24 -15.18 -6.82
CA TYR A 84 3.50 -14.32 -5.66
C TYR A 84 3.08 -12.88 -5.95
N ILE A 85 2.17 -12.35 -5.15
CA ILE A 85 1.76 -10.94 -5.20
C ILE A 85 2.40 -10.24 -4.01
N TYR A 86 3.25 -9.26 -4.27
CA TYR A 86 3.93 -8.49 -3.23
C TYR A 86 3.40 -7.06 -3.16
N ILE A 87 3.05 -6.63 -1.96
CA ILE A 87 2.63 -5.27 -1.68
C ILE A 87 3.84 -4.42 -1.25
N SER A 88 4.24 -3.55 -2.15
CA SER A 88 5.36 -2.62 -2.02
C SER A 88 4.87 -1.18 -1.83
N THR A 89 5.73 -0.19 -2.05
CA THR A 89 5.45 1.23 -1.83
C THR A 89 6.05 2.11 -2.92
N ILE A 90 5.47 3.28 -3.15
CA ILE A 90 6.06 4.33 -4.00
C ILE A 90 7.38 4.88 -3.44
N TYR A 91 7.67 4.71 -2.15
CA TYR A 91 8.93 5.15 -1.54
C TYR A 91 10.16 4.35 -2.00
N THR A 92 9.99 3.39 -2.88
CA THR A 92 11.07 2.76 -3.65
C THR A 92 11.66 3.67 -4.73
N TYR A 93 11.00 4.78 -5.06
CA TYR A 93 11.51 5.81 -5.96
C TYR A 93 12.29 6.89 -5.19
N LYS A 94 13.35 7.44 -5.81
CA LYS A 94 14.09 8.60 -5.28
C LYS A 94 13.24 9.87 -5.27
N ASN A 95 12.52 10.11 -6.34
CA ASN A 95 11.75 11.32 -6.56
C ASN A 95 10.29 10.99 -6.85
N LEU A 96 9.38 11.55 -6.06
CA LEU A 96 7.94 11.38 -6.17
C LEU A 96 7.24 12.58 -6.81
N THR A 97 7.98 13.60 -7.28
CA THR A 97 7.40 14.88 -7.66
C THR A 97 6.99 14.97 -9.13
N ASN A 98 7.35 13.97 -9.95
CA ASN A 98 6.96 13.92 -11.37
C ASN A 98 6.76 12.48 -11.89
N LYS A 99 5.99 12.33 -12.97
CA LYS A 99 5.63 11.03 -13.55
C LYS A 99 6.82 10.28 -14.15
N ASN A 100 7.79 10.98 -14.75
CA ASN A 100 8.94 10.32 -15.38
C ASN A 100 9.83 9.65 -14.32
N ALA A 101 10.04 10.31 -13.19
CA ALA A 101 10.82 9.76 -12.07
C ALA A 101 10.15 8.56 -11.41
N THR A 102 8.83 8.42 -11.52
CA THR A 102 8.04 7.35 -10.90
C THR A 102 7.57 6.28 -11.89
N SER A 103 8.16 6.21 -13.07
CA SER A 103 7.95 5.10 -14.02
C SER A 103 8.49 3.80 -13.43
N GLU A 104 7.74 2.69 -13.59
CA GLU A 104 8.14 1.37 -13.08
C GLU A 104 9.42 0.84 -13.75
N ASN A 105 9.73 1.34 -14.95
CA ASN A 105 10.96 1.01 -15.67
C ASN A 105 12.17 1.82 -15.20
N ASN A 106 11.96 2.91 -14.45
CA ASN A 106 13.04 3.72 -13.89
C ASN A 106 13.65 3.02 -12.67
N GLN A 107 14.66 2.19 -12.92
CA GLN A 107 15.19 1.24 -11.92
C GLN A 107 16.55 1.62 -11.34
N LYS A 108 16.98 2.87 -11.44
CA LYS A 108 18.21 3.31 -10.75
C LYS A 108 18.01 3.19 -9.25
N SER A 109 18.36 2.00 -8.73
CA SER A 109 17.99 1.53 -7.40
C SER A 109 18.92 2.00 -6.28
N SER A 110 20.06 2.60 -6.60
CA SER A 110 21.08 3.04 -5.62
C SER A 110 20.68 4.28 -4.83
N GLU A 111 19.56 4.93 -5.14
CA GLU A 111 19.23 6.27 -4.65
C GLU A 111 17.93 6.36 -3.88
N VAL A 112 17.54 5.28 -3.17
CA VAL A 112 16.33 5.31 -2.34
C VAL A 112 16.57 6.15 -1.08
N ILE A 113 15.68 7.10 -0.81
CA ILE A 113 15.88 8.18 0.18
C ILE A 113 15.77 7.70 1.63
N SER A 114 15.21 6.53 1.93
CA SER A 114 14.94 6.12 3.31
C SER A 114 15.12 4.62 3.53
N PRO A 115 15.51 4.20 4.76
CA PRO A 115 15.57 2.78 5.12
C PRO A 115 14.30 2.01 4.75
N TYR A 116 13.11 2.60 4.95
CA TYR A 116 11.82 2.02 4.58
C TYR A 116 11.73 1.69 3.09
N GLY A 117 12.04 2.67 2.25
CA GLY A 117 12.01 2.48 0.79
C GLY A 117 13.06 1.47 0.32
N LEU A 118 14.26 1.52 0.91
CA LEU A 118 15.37 0.60 0.61
C LEU A 118 14.98 -0.85 0.93
N ASN A 119 14.49 -1.13 2.13
CA ASN A 119 14.08 -2.47 2.53
C ASN A 119 12.93 -3.01 1.63
N LYS A 120 11.95 -2.16 1.29
CA LYS A 120 10.93 -2.54 0.33
C LYS A 120 11.51 -2.83 -1.05
N ARG A 121 12.49 -2.06 -1.50
CA ARG A 121 13.18 -2.30 -2.78
C ARG A 121 13.98 -3.59 -2.77
N ILE A 122 14.71 -3.88 -1.71
CA ILE A 122 15.43 -5.15 -1.54
C ILE A 122 14.46 -6.33 -1.59
N ALA A 123 13.33 -6.25 -0.90
CA ALA A 123 12.30 -7.28 -0.95
C ALA A 123 11.74 -7.48 -2.38
N GLU A 124 11.50 -6.39 -3.15
CA GLU A 124 11.12 -6.50 -4.57
C GLU A 124 12.16 -7.27 -5.40
N LEU A 125 13.46 -7.06 -5.15
CA LEU A 125 14.53 -7.78 -5.85
C LEU A 125 14.50 -9.27 -5.54
N TYR A 126 14.31 -9.66 -4.27
CA TYR A 126 14.13 -11.05 -3.88
C TYR A 126 12.89 -11.69 -4.53
N VAL A 127 11.76 -10.99 -4.55
CA VAL A 127 10.55 -11.47 -5.22
C VAL A 127 10.81 -11.70 -6.71
N LYS A 128 11.47 -10.77 -7.39
CA LYS A 128 11.83 -10.88 -8.82
C LYS A 128 12.78 -12.05 -9.10
N LYS A 129 13.69 -12.33 -8.18
CA LYS A 129 14.71 -13.37 -8.34
C LYS A 129 14.20 -14.76 -8.01
N LEU A 130 13.36 -14.89 -6.96
CA LEU A 130 12.99 -16.19 -6.41
C LEU A 130 11.59 -16.64 -6.80
N ALA A 131 10.67 -15.72 -7.14
CA ALA A 131 9.32 -16.11 -7.55
C ALA A 131 9.26 -16.39 -9.06
N PRO A 132 8.85 -17.60 -9.50
CA PRO A 132 8.76 -17.96 -10.91
C PRO A 132 7.70 -17.11 -11.65
N ASN A 133 6.71 -16.63 -10.92
CA ASN A 133 5.64 -15.78 -11.43
C ASN A 133 5.21 -14.80 -10.35
N TYR A 134 5.39 -13.52 -10.59
CA TYR A 134 5.09 -12.47 -9.62
C TYR A 134 4.30 -11.30 -10.19
N LEU A 135 3.63 -10.58 -9.27
CA LEU A 135 3.15 -9.21 -9.44
C LEU A 135 3.59 -8.39 -8.23
N ILE A 136 4.14 -7.22 -8.48
CA ILE A 136 4.52 -6.27 -7.44
C ILE A 136 3.64 -5.03 -7.57
N PHE A 137 2.96 -4.62 -6.49
CA PHE A 137 2.15 -3.43 -6.45
C PHE A 137 2.77 -2.39 -5.52
N ARG A 138 3.23 -1.27 -6.08
CA ARG A 138 3.72 -0.12 -5.33
C ARG A 138 2.54 0.76 -4.97
N LEU A 139 2.25 0.86 -3.68
CA LEU A 139 1.13 1.64 -3.15
C LEU A 139 1.54 3.06 -2.76
N PRO A 140 0.64 4.04 -2.92
CA PRO A 140 0.81 5.40 -2.42
C PRO A 140 0.39 5.49 -0.94
N PHE A 141 -0.19 6.60 -0.52
CA PHE A 141 -0.79 6.74 0.80
C PHE A 141 -2.10 5.97 0.87
N VAL A 142 -2.17 5.03 1.82
CA VAL A 142 -3.30 4.11 1.97
C VAL A 142 -4.27 4.61 3.04
N ILE A 143 -5.57 4.53 2.74
CA ILE A 143 -6.68 4.82 3.65
C ILE A 143 -7.67 3.64 3.65
N GLY A 144 -8.47 3.51 4.71
CA GLY A 144 -9.50 2.47 4.81
C GLY A 144 -9.79 2.07 6.24
N PRO A 145 -10.75 1.16 6.47
CA PRO A 145 -11.12 0.66 7.79
C PRO A 145 -9.91 0.10 8.56
N GLY A 146 -9.81 0.48 9.83
CA GLY A 146 -8.67 0.11 10.68
C GLY A 146 -7.44 1.00 10.55
N LEU A 147 -7.51 2.09 9.79
CA LEU A 147 -6.48 3.12 9.76
C LEU A 147 -6.37 3.77 11.15
N LYS A 148 -5.13 3.87 11.67
CA LYS A 148 -4.87 4.44 13.00
C LYS A 148 -4.04 5.72 12.96
N ARG A 149 -3.54 6.10 11.78
CA ARG A 149 -2.56 7.17 11.64
C ARG A 149 -2.37 7.55 10.17
N ASN A 150 -2.51 8.73 9.80
CA ASN A 150 -2.01 9.54 8.67
C ASN A 150 -2.81 10.87 8.64
N SER A 151 -2.51 11.78 7.69
CA SER A 151 -3.16 13.10 7.67
C SER A 151 -4.67 13.05 7.48
N VAL A 152 -5.24 12.08 6.74
CA VAL A 152 -6.70 11.96 6.61
C VAL A 152 -7.30 11.50 7.94
N TYR A 153 -6.70 10.51 8.61
CA TYR A 153 -7.11 10.06 9.94
C TYR A 153 -7.01 11.19 10.97
N ASP A 154 -5.88 11.89 10.99
CA ASP A 154 -5.64 12.96 11.98
C ASP A 154 -6.59 14.15 11.76
N LEU A 155 -6.94 14.49 10.51
CA LEU A 155 -7.95 15.51 10.20
C LEU A 155 -9.34 15.08 10.68
N THR A 156 -9.76 13.85 10.38
CA THR A 156 -11.11 13.36 10.73
C THR A 156 -11.31 13.14 12.23
N HIS A 157 -10.25 12.81 13.00
CA HIS A 157 -10.34 12.46 14.42
C HIS A 157 -9.84 13.55 15.36
N ARG A 158 -8.85 14.34 14.95
CA ARG A 158 -8.06 15.19 15.84
C ARG A 158 -7.96 16.63 15.39
N LYS A 159 -8.51 16.99 14.22
CA LYS A 159 -8.33 18.32 13.58
C LYS A 159 -6.85 18.75 13.51
N LYS A 160 -5.96 17.81 13.14
CA LYS A 160 -4.51 18.03 13.05
C LYS A 160 -3.99 17.64 11.67
N THR A 161 -2.88 18.23 11.24
CA THR A 161 -2.13 17.79 10.06
C THR A 161 -0.64 17.85 10.29
N PHE A 162 0.08 16.86 9.75
CA PHE A 162 1.54 16.83 9.73
C PHE A 162 2.11 17.54 8.49
N TYR A 163 1.35 17.57 7.40
CA TYR A 163 1.76 18.17 6.14
C TYR A 163 1.23 19.58 5.98
N THR A 164 1.96 20.41 5.23
CA THR A 164 1.49 21.74 4.82
C THR A 164 0.21 21.63 3.97
N PHE A 165 -0.63 22.63 3.97
CA PHE A 165 -1.93 22.62 3.28
C PHE A 165 -1.82 22.46 1.75
N ASN A 166 -0.71 22.92 1.16
CA ASN A 166 -0.39 22.80 -0.26
C ASN A 166 0.30 21.47 -0.63
N SER A 167 0.63 20.62 0.35
CA SER A 167 1.13 19.28 0.08
C SER A 167 0.14 18.50 -0.77
N LYS A 168 0.63 17.84 -1.83
CA LYS A 168 -0.19 17.16 -2.84
C LYS A 168 0.06 15.67 -2.77
N ILE A 169 -0.93 14.89 -2.32
CA ILE A 169 -0.77 13.49 -1.95
C ILE A 169 -1.74 12.61 -2.76
N ASN A 170 -1.22 11.47 -3.23
CA ASN A 170 -2.01 10.41 -3.86
C ASN A 170 -2.57 9.47 -2.79
N TRP A 171 -3.88 9.29 -2.77
CA TRP A 171 -4.61 8.46 -1.81
C TRP A 171 -5.29 7.30 -2.49
N ILE A 172 -5.23 6.11 -1.89
CA ILE A 172 -5.97 4.95 -2.36
C ILE A 172 -6.60 4.19 -1.20
N HIS A 173 -7.82 3.73 -1.37
CA HIS A 173 -8.56 2.98 -0.36
C HIS A 173 -8.19 1.48 -0.40
N THR A 174 -8.17 0.82 0.76
CA THR A 174 -7.81 -0.61 0.88
C THR A 174 -8.68 -1.54 0.05
N ASP A 175 -9.97 -1.25 -0.09
CA ASP A 175 -10.87 -2.06 -0.92
C ASP A 175 -10.63 -1.86 -2.41
N THR A 176 -10.27 -0.63 -2.82
CA THR A 176 -9.85 -0.33 -4.20
C THR A 176 -8.55 -1.05 -4.53
N ILE A 177 -7.59 -1.09 -3.60
CA ILE A 177 -6.36 -1.89 -3.76
C ILE A 177 -6.71 -3.35 -4.02
N ALA A 178 -7.53 -3.96 -3.18
CA ALA A 178 -7.90 -5.37 -3.32
C ALA A 178 -8.62 -5.64 -4.66
N LYS A 179 -9.66 -4.85 -4.98
CA LYS A 179 -10.40 -4.94 -6.24
C LYS A 179 -9.46 -4.87 -7.45
N ASN A 180 -8.60 -3.86 -7.49
CA ASN A 180 -7.72 -3.60 -8.63
C ASN A 180 -6.62 -4.66 -8.75
N ALA A 181 -5.98 -5.06 -7.65
CA ALA A 181 -4.97 -6.12 -7.64
C ALA A 181 -5.55 -7.46 -8.13
N ILE A 182 -6.76 -7.82 -7.70
CA ILE A 182 -7.43 -9.03 -8.18
C ILE A 182 -7.85 -8.91 -9.65
N SER A 183 -8.27 -7.72 -10.10
CA SER A 183 -8.56 -7.49 -11.53
C SER A 183 -7.31 -7.69 -12.40
N ILE A 184 -6.15 -7.23 -11.98
CA ILE A 184 -4.86 -7.49 -12.68
C ILE A 184 -4.49 -8.97 -12.63
N LEU A 185 -4.68 -9.63 -11.47
CA LEU A 185 -4.41 -11.08 -11.34
C LEU A 185 -5.20 -11.91 -12.34
N LYS A 186 -6.48 -11.58 -12.57
CA LYS A 186 -7.37 -12.26 -13.53
C LYS A 186 -6.92 -12.10 -14.99
N LYS A 187 -6.15 -11.08 -15.33
CA LYS A 187 -5.63 -10.84 -16.69
C LYS A 187 -4.44 -11.71 -17.10
N LYS A 188 -4.05 -12.69 -16.25
CA LYS A 188 -2.96 -13.65 -16.50
C LYS A 188 -1.58 -13.01 -16.76
N ILE A 189 -1.40 -11.75 -16.37
CA ILE A 189 -0.13 -11.01 -16.50
C ILE A 189 0.89 -11.62 -15.54
N LYS A 190 2.15 -11.72 -15.99
CA LYS A 190 3.26 -12.30 -15.21
C LYS A 190 4.44 -11.32 -15.15
N ASN A 191 5.21 -11.43 -14.06
CA ASN A 191 6.52 -10.80 -13.88
C ASN A 191 6.50 -9.29 -14.13
N GLN A 192 5.52 -8.62 -13.54
CA GLN A 192 5.32 -7.18 -13.69
C GLN A 192 5.30 -6.46 -12.34
N THR A 193 5.83 -5.24 -12.36
CA THR A 193 5.66 -4.24 -11.30
C THR A 193 4.68 -3.17 -11.78
N PHE A 194 3.75 -2.75 -10.93
CA PHE A 194 2.76 -1.73 -11.19
C PHE A 194 2.70 -0.71 -10.06
N ASN A 195 2.58 0.55 -10.40
CA ASN A 195 2.12 1.58 -9.49
C ASN A 195 0.60 1.44 -9.32
N LEU A 196 0.16 0.81 -8.26
CA LEU A 196 -1.27 0.69 -7.95
C LEU A 196 -1.71 1.90 -7.13
N VAL A 197 -2.06 2.95 -7.83
CA VAL A 197 -2.30 4.32 -7.33
C VAL A 197 -3.60 4.86 -7.90
N SER A 198 -4.12 5.94 -7.32
CA SER A 198 -5.19 6.73 -7.93
C SER A 198 -4.67 7.55 -9.11
N ARG A 199 -5.57 7.95 -10.02
CA ARG A 199 -5.24 8.69 -11.25
C ARG A 199 -4.53 10.01 -10.98
N ASP A 200 -4.85 10.64 -9.84
CA ASP A 200 -4.39 11.97 -9.46
C ASP A 200 -3.94 12.05 -8.00
N SER A 201 -3.48 13.24 -7.62
CA SER A 201 -3.15 13.59 -6.25
C SER A 201 -3.87 14.87 -5.86
N ILE A 202 -4.35 14.96 -4.62
CA ILE A 202 -5.07 16.12 -4.11
C ILE A 202 -4.31 16.82 -2.98
N THR A 203 -4.57 18.10 -2.77
CA THR A 203 -3.94 18.88 -1.71
C THR A 203 -4.54 18.54 -0.34
N ILE A 204 -3.77 18.75 0.72
CA ILE A 204 -4.29 18.66 2.10
C ILE A 204 -5.42 19.65 2.31
N ASP A 205 -5.35 20.84 1.72
CA ASP A 205 -6.44 21.81 1.73
C ASP A 205 -7.75 21.22 1.17
N LYS A 206 -7.68 20.50 0.06
CA LYS A 206 -8.86 19.81 -0.49
C LYS A 206 -9.39 18.74 0.45
N VAL A 207 -8.50 18.00 1.14
CA VAL A 207 -8.91 17.00 2.14
C VAL A 207 -9.64 17.68 3.32
N ILE A 208 -9.13 18.81 3.81
CA ILE A 208 -9.78 19.62 4.87
C ILE A 208 -11.22 19.99 4.47
N LYS A 209 -11.40 20.49 3.24
CA LYS A 209 -12.72 20.84 2.69
C LYS A 209 -13.65 19.61 2.60
N LEU A 210 -13.13 18.46 2.16
CA LEU A 210 -13.90 17.21 2.11
C LEU A 210 -14.33 16.72 3.51
N CYS A 211 -13.56 17.02 4.54
CA CYS A 211 -13.92 16.73 5.93
C CYS A 211 -14.94 17.73 6.51
N ASN A 212 -15.36 18.77 5.78
CA ASN A 212 -16.15 19.91 6.25
C ASN A 212 -15.48 20.67 7.41
N LEU A 213 -14.17 20.81 7.35
CA LEU A 213 -13.36 21.55 8.34
C LEU A 213 -12.90 22.89 7.78
N ARG A 214 -12.66 23.87 8.66
CA ARG A 214 -12.06 25.17 8.31
C ARG A 214 -10.57 25.15 8.65
N LYS A 215 -9.72 25.73 7.81
CA LYS A 215 -8.26 25.80 8.03
C LYS A 215 -7.86 26.34 9.39
N LYS A 216 -8.57 27.37 9.85
CA LYS A 216 -8.32 28.02 11.16
C LYS A 216 -8.50 27.08 12.36
N ASP A 217 -9.31 26.02 12.19
CA ASP A 217 -9.58 25.03 13.23
C ASP A 217 -8.58 23.86 13.22
N ILE A 218 -7.59 23.90 12.30
CA ILE A 218 -6.62 22.82 12.12
C ILE A 218 -5.28 23.17 12.74
N VAL A 219 -4.82 22.34 13.67
CA VAL A 219 -3.48 22.44 14.24
C VAL A 219 -2.46 21.81 13.29
N SER A 220 -1.55 22.62 12.76
CA SER A 220 -0.41 22.13 12.02
C SER A 220 0.69 21.67 12.98
N THR A 221 1.05 20.39 12.94
CA THR A 221 2.07 19.80 13.83
C THR A 221 3.47 19.76 13.20
N SER A 222 3.59 20.12 11.92
CA SER A 222 4.85 20.18 11.17
C SER A 222 4.69 21.07 9.94
N ARG A 223 5.80 21.58 9.42
CA ARG A 223 5.87 22.30 8.13
C ARG A 223 6.35 21.39 6.99
N THR A 224 6.23 20.09 7.15
CA THR A 224 6.66 19.14 6.12
C THR A 224 5.81 19.28 4.86
N PHE A 225 6.48 19.49 3.73
CA PHE A 225 5.87 19.47 2.41
C PHE A 225 6.03 18.09 1.77
N GLU A 226 4.95 17.54 1.24
CA GLU A 226 4.95 16.27 0.50
C GLU A 226 4.30 16.46 -0.86
N LYS A 227 4.92 15.93 -1.92
CA LYS A 227 4.37 15.95 -3.28
C LYS A 227 4.52 14.57 -3.91
N THR A 228 3.39 13.92 -4.19
CA THR A 228 3.38 12.60 -4.81
C THR A 228 2.64 12.64 -6.16
N ILE A 229 3.40 12.70 -7.24
CA ILE A 229 2.93 12.67 -8.63
C ILE A 229 3.42 11.37 -9.26
N ILE A 230 2.56 10.35 -9.22
CA ILE A 230 2.96 8.98 -9.58
C ILE A 230 2.49 8.64 -11.00
N ASN A 231 3.34 7.99 -11.75
CA ASN A 231 3.00 7.48 -13.08
C ASN A 231 2.03 6.29 -12.94
N SER A 232 0.84 6.43 -13.45
CA SER A 232 -0.20 5.39 -13.45
C SER A 232 -0.49 4.84 -14.85
N ASN A 233 0.27 5.26 -15.87
CA ASN A 233 -0.03 4.93 -17.27
C ASN A 233 0.03 3.43 -17.55
N LYS A 234 0.98 2.73 -16.93
CA LYS A 234 1.13 1.29 -17.14
C LYS A 234 -0.08 0.50 -16.64
N ILE A 235 -0.50 0.73 -15.40
CA ILE A 235 -1.66 0.01 -14.83
C ILE A 235 -2.98 0.49 -15.45
N GLY A 236 -3.07 1.76 -15.84
CA GLY A 236 -4.24 2.35 -16.51
C GLY A 236 -4.61 1.70 -17.84
N LYS A 237 -3.66 1.00 -18.50
CA LYS A 237 -3.94 0.18 -19.69
C LYS A 237 -4.82 -1.05 -19.38
N TYR A 238 -4.89 -1.46 -18.13
CA TYR A 238 -5.55 -2.70 -17.72
C TYR A 238 -6.80 -2.49 -16.89
N ILE A 239 -6.88 -1.39 -16.15
CA ILE A 239 -8.00 -1.09 -15.24
C ILE A 239 -8.35 0.40 -15.26
N ASN A 240 -9.61 0.70 -14.97
CA ASN A 240 -10.06 2.06 -14.70
C ASN A 240 -9.61 2.49 -13.30
N LEU A 241 -8.88 3.59 -13.21
CA LEU A 241 -8.39 4.13 -11.93
C LEU A 241 -9.39 5.14 -11.38
N SER A 242 -9.67 5.03 -10.09
CA SER A 242 -10.35 6.06 -9.31
C SER A 242 -9.48 7.31 -9.17
N ASN A 243 -10.05 8.41 -8.74
CA ASN A 243 -9.29 9.59 -8.33
C ASN A 243 -9.17 9.67 -6.79
N SER A 244 -8.13 10.35 -6.30
CA SER A 244 -7.88 10.50 -4.86
C SER A 244 -9.03 11.17 -4.11
N THR A 245 -9.82 12.01 -4.78
CA THR A 245 -10.99 12.66 -4.19
C THR A 245 -12.05 11.63 -3.79
N ASP A 246 -12.37 10.68 -4.68
CA ASP A 246 -13.38 9.65 -4.42
C ASP A 246 -12.90 8.66 -3.36
N GLU A 247 -11.61 8.32 -3.38
CA GLU A 247 -11.02 7.47 -2.35
C GLU A 247 -11.13 8.09 -0.95
N VAL A 248 -10.84 9.39 -0.83
CA VAL A 248 -10.96 10.11 0.44
C VAL A 248 -12.41 10.28 0.86
N LYS A 249 -13.33 10.61 -0.07
CA LYS A 249 -14.78 10.68 0.22
C LYS A 249 -15.30 9.35 0.75
N LYS A 250 -14.92 8.23 0.12
CA LYS A 250 -15.30 6.88 0.57
C LYS A 250 -14.85 6.65 2.02
N TYR A 251 -13.60 6.93 2.35
CA TYR A 251 -13.09 6.78 3.71
C TYR A 251 -13.87 7.65 4.72
N ILE A 252 -14.15 8.90 4.38
CA ILE A 252 -14.88 9.82 5.26
C ILE A 252 -16.31 9.33 5.51
N SER A 253 -17.01 8.84 4.48
CA SER A 253 -18.39 8.32 4.62
C SER A 253 -18.44 7.09 5.54
N GLU A 254 -17.53 6.14 5.35
CA GLU A 254 -17.42 4.96 6.22
C GLU A 254 -17.11 5.33 7.68
N HIS A 255 -16.29 6.38 7.88
CA HIS A 255 -15.96 6.85 9.22
C HIS A 255 -17.14 7.53 9.93
N LYS A 256 -17.98 8.28 9.21
CA LYS A 256 -19.20 8.89 9.77
C LYS A 256 -20.24 7.84 10.16
N SER A 257 -20.44 6.83 9.33
CA SER A 257 -21.37 5.73 9.61
C SER A 257 -21.02 4.97 10.89
N ASN A 258 -19.72 4.80 11.18
CA ASN A 258 -19.24 4.12 12.39
C ASN A 258 -19.29 4.98 13.67
N ARG A 259 -19.64 6.28 13.57
CA ARG A 259 -19.84 7.16 14.75
C ARG A 259 -21.29 7.27 15.19
N ASN A 260 -22.21 6.81 14.34
CA ASN A 260 -23.65 6.84 14.59
C ASN A 260 -24.18 5.48 15.11
N ILE A 261 -23.29 4.57 15.48
CA ILE A 261 -23.54 3.32 16.19
C ILE A 261 -22.83 3.40 17.56
#